data_c4f8b2c11e7b000dc172c623398b5094
#
_entry.id   c4f8b2c11e7b000dc172c623398b5094
#
_cell.length_a   1.000
_cell.length_b   1.000
_cell.length_c   1.000
_cell.angle_alpha   90.00
_cell.angle_beta   90.00
_cell.angle_gamma   90.00
#
_symmetry.space_group_name_H-M   'P 1'
#
loop_
_entity.id
_entity.type
_entity.pdbx_description
1 polymer ?
#
loop_
_entity_poly.entity_id
_entity_poly.type
_entity_poly.pdbx_seq_one_letter_code
_entity_poly.pdbx_strand_id
1 'polypeptide(L)'
;MMNYLKEAKIKGKTMHFPIYFPDATRAVVRSLDNQDLKEAGIEGFILNPYHLMSMPGIKIIKKLGGMKKYMNWPGFAISDSGGWQLLSLIYKNKSFGKITDDDVVFFKSSMGEKKNYHFSPEKSIQIQMNLGTDIIICLDDCPGKDAGKKQIELSTKRTIAWAKRCKIEYLKQIKKRKLSLKNRPLILAVIQGGQYKNLRKKCADELLKIGFDGYGLGGWVTDKTGKIDLNTIGFISKCLPDNLPKFALGVGYPQDIIDLTKLGYHIFDCVIPTRDARHKRLYTWAKNPDKVNILKEKNLFKHFYPDKARYASDKKPVSQFCDCRLCQNYSRAYLHHLFKIGDSLAWRLATIHNLRLYTKLIELLRKNVE
;
A
#
# COMPACT_ATOMS: atom_id res chain seq x y z
N MET A 1 2.95 -26.61 9.39
CA MET A 1 2.11 -25.53 8.84
C MET A 1 2.67 -24.21 9.36
N MET A 2 2.81 -23.17 8.53
CA MET A 2 3.14 -21.83 9.03
C MET A 2 1.99 -21.36 9.93
N ASN A 3 2.32 -20.86 11.13
CA ASN A 3 1.30 -20.26 12.00
C ASN A 3 0.95 -18.88 11.46
N TYR A 4 -0.09 -18.81 10.61
CA TYR A 4 -0.50 -17.55 9.96
C TYR A 4 -1.16 -16.63 10.99
N LEU A 5 -0.65 -15.39 11.12
CA LEU A 5 -1.26 -14.39 11.99
C LEU A 5 -2.63 -13.99 11.44
N LYS A 6 -3.70 -14.25 12.19
CA LYS A 6 -5.08 -14.00 11.73
C LYS A 6 -5.57 -12.60 11.99
N GLU A 7 -5.07 -11.93 13.03
CA GLU A 7 -5.54 -10.61 13.42
C GLU A 7 -4.50 -9.79 14.23
N ALA A 8 -4.70 -8.49 14.28
CA ALA A 8 -4.01 -7.59 15.20
C ALA A 8 -4.97 -6.55 15.81
N LYS A 9 -4.76 -6.20 17.08
CA LYS A 9 -5.53 -5.13 17.74
C LYS A 9 -4.85 -3.78 17.59
N ILE A 10 -5.55 -2.80 17.04
CA ILE A 10 -5.04 -1.46 16.75
C ILE A 10 -6.05 -0.42 17.21
N LYS A 11 -5.68 0.40 18.19
CA LYS A 11 -6.54 1.46 18.75
C LYS A 11 -7.96 0.95 19.11
N GLY A 12 -8.03 -0.21 19.75
CA GLY A 12 -9.28 -0.84 20.18
C GLY A 12 -10.12 -1.50 19.09
N LYS A 13 -9.64 -1.53 17.84
CA LYS A 13 -10.26 -2.25 16.71
C LYS A 13 -9.46 -3.48 16.34
N THR A 14 -10.13 -4.52 15.89
CA THR A 14 -9.48 -5.73 15.37
C THR A 14 -9.31 -5.62 13.85
N MET A 15 -8.09 -5.77 13.37
CA MET A 15 -7.74 -5.85 11.96
C MET A 15 -7.53 -7.32 11.62
N HIS A 16 -8.35 -7.89 10.72
CA HIS A 16 -8.24 -9.26 10.28
C HIS A 16 -7.34 -9.39 9.05
N PHE A 17 -6.55 -10.46 8.99
CA PHE A 17 -5.59 -10.73 7.92
C PHE A 17 -6.01 -11.92 7.03
N PRO A 18 -5.61 -11.92 5.74
CA PRO A 18 -4.96 -10.81 5.06
C PRO A 18 -5.88 -9.61 4.87
N ILE A 19 -5.30 -8.43 4.59
CA ILE A 19 -6.06 -7.19 4.34
C ILE A 19 -5.44 -6.40 3.18
N TYR A 20 -6.29 -5.74 2.40
CA TYR A 20 -5.88 -4.91 1.28
C TYR A 20 -6.27 -3.44 1.48
N PHE A 21 -5.34 -2.52 1.21
CA PHE A 21 -5.51 -1.07 1.30
C PHE A 21 -5.36 -0.41 -0.07
N PRO A 22 -6.43 0.15 -0.66
CA PRO A 22 -6.29 0.99 -1.84
C PRO A 22 -5.54 2.28 -1.53
N ASP A 23 -4.86 2.82 -2.54
CA ASP A 23 -4.18 4.10 -2.46
C ASP A 23 -5.18 5.26 -2.33
N ALA A 24 -4.96 6.10 -1.32
CA ALA A 24 -5.68 7.35 -1.08
C ALA A 24 -4.70 8.53 -0.96
N THR A 25 -3.63 8.55 -1.75
CA THR A 25 -2.48 9.48 -1.70
C THR A 25 -2.85 10.95 -1.47
N ARG A 26 -3.95 11.43 -2.07
CA ARG A 26 -4.41 12.83 -1.94
C ARG A 26 -5.65 12.97 -1.08
N ALA A 27 -5.78 12.14 -0.04
CA ALA A 27 -6.97 12.09 0.80
C ALA A 27 -8.25 11.68 0.03
N VAL A 28 -8.10 10.86 -0.98
CA VAL A 28 -9.22 10.31 -1.75
C VAL A 28 -8.78 9.02 -2.45
N VAL A 29 -9.58 7.98 -2.36
CA VAL A 29 -9.52 6.86 -3.31
C VAL A 29 -10.20 7.36 -4.57
N ARG A 30 -9.42 7.54 -5.64
CA ARG A 30 -9.87 8.28 -6.82
C ARG A 30 -11.19 7.73 -7.40
N SER A 31 -12.08 8.65 -7.75
CA SER A 31 -13.41 8.42 -8.33
C SER A 31 -14.45 7.83 -7.37
N LEU A 32 -14.13 7.69 -6.08
CA LEU A 32 -15.04 7.08 -5.09
C LEU A 32 -15.26 8.00 -3.90
N ASP A 33 -16.44 7.91 -3.32
CA ASP A 33 -16.75 8.39 -1.98
C ASP A 33 -16.66 7.27 -0.93
N ASN A 34 -16.88 7.60 0.33
CA ASN A 34 -16.79 6.65 1.43
C ASN A 34 -17.90 5.59 1.39
N GLN A 35 -19.05 5.89 0.81
CA GLN A 35 -20.14 4.93 0.68
C GLN A 35 -19.78 3.86 -0.35
N ASP A 36 -19.19 4.25 -1.49
CA ASP A 36 -18.67 3.32 -2.48
C ASP A 36 -17.60 2.40 -1.91
N LEU A 37 -16.71 2.93 -1.07
CA LEU A 37 -15.66 2.13 -0.41
C LEU A 37 -16.26 1.09 0.55
N LYS A 38 -17.24 1.47 1.36
CA LYS A 38 -17.95 0.55 2.26
C LYS A 38 -18.68 -0.56 1.49
N GLU A 39 -19.41 -0.20 0.43
CA GLU A 39 -20.12 -1.15 -0.43
C GLU A 39 -19.18 -2.11 -1.15
N ALA A 40 -18.00 -1.62 -1.54
CA ALA A 40 -16.94 -2.47 -2.10
C ALA A 40 -16.24 -3.34 -1.04
N GLY A 41 -16.57 -3.22 0.25
CA GLY A 41 -15.99 -4.00 1.33
C GLY A 41 -14.59 -3.54 1.75
N ILE A 42 -14.21 -2.29 1.45
CA ILE A 42 -12.90 -1.72 1.83
C ILE A 42 -12.91 -1.42 3.33
N GLU A 43 -11.91 -1.95 4.05
CA GLU A 43 -11.75 -1.75 5.50
C GLU A 43 -10.79 -0.61 5.86
N GLY A 44 -9.99 -0.16 4.92
CA GLY A 44 -9.02 0.91 5.13
C GLY A 44 -8.36 1.40 3.85
N PHE A 45 -7.49 2.39 3.96
CA PHE A 45 -6.71 2.93 2.85
C PHE A 45 -5.29 3.31 3.29
N ILE A 46 -4.39 3.48 2.33
CA ILE A 46 -3.05 3.99 2.56
C ILE A 46 -2.89 5.40 2.00
N LEU A 47 -2.18 6.25 2.75
CA LEU A 47 -1.92 7.65 2.44
C LEU A 47 -0.44 7.89 2.20
N ASN A 48 -0.12 8.86 1.36
CA ASN A 48 1.24 9.33 1.22
C ASN A 48 1.43 10.76 1.77
N PRO A 49 2.21 10.92 2.86
CA PRO A 49 2.44 12.21 3.51
C PRO A 49 3.03 13.29 2.60
N TYR A 50 3.88 12.92 1.65
CA TYR A 50 4.53 13.88 0.75
C TYR A 50 3.51 14.78 0.03
N HIS A 51 2.48 14.18 -0.55
CA HIS A 51 1.45 14.95 -1.25
C HIS A 51 0.60 15.79 -0.29
N LEU A 52 0.32 15.25 0.91
CA LEU A 52 -0.48 15.91 1.93
C LEU A 52 0.26 17.08 2.61
N MET A 53 1.61 17.08 2.59
CA MET A 53 2.40 18.25 3.03
C MET A 53 2.17 19.46 2.15
N SER A 54 2.00 19.25 0.84
CA SER A 54 1.74 20.33 -0.10
C SER A 54 0.29 20.77 -0.10
N MET A 55 -0.65 19.82 -0.11
CA MET A 55 -2.08 20.09 -0.20
C MET A 55 -2.88 18.98 0.49
N PRO A 56 -3.76 19.31 1.46
CA PRO A 56 -4.12 20.65 1.95
C PRO A 56 -3.09 21.22 2.96
N GLY A 57 -2.06 20.47 3.34
CA GLY A 57 -1.09 20.80 4.36
C GLY A 57 -1.39 20.10 5.71
N ILE A 58 -0.33 19.60 6.34
CA ILE A 58 -0.44 18.81 7.59
C ILE A 58 -1.06 19.58 8.74
N LYS A 59 -0.84 20.91 8.82
CA LYS A 59 -1.43 21.76 9.85
C LYS A 59 -2.96 21.79 9.76
N ILE A 60 -3.51 21.85 8.55
CA ILE A 60 -4.96 21.86 8.30
C ILE A 60 -5.55 20.50 8.72
N ILE A 61 -4.98 19.40 8.26
CA ILE A 61 -5.46 18.05 8.60
C ILE A 61 -5.45 17.83 10.11
N LYS A 62 -4.36 18.25 10.79
CA LYS A 62 -4.26 18.16 12.26
C LYS A 62 -5.35 18.99 12.95
N LYS A 63 -5.61 20.24 12.51
CA LYS A 63 -6.65 21.13 13.06
C LYS A 63 -8.04 20.51 12.93
N LEU A 64 -8.29 19.77 11.85
CA LEU A 64 -9.56 19.06 11.61
C LEU A 64 -9.65 17.69 12.30
N GLY A 65 -8.72 17.36 13.21
CA GLY A 65 -8.75 16.15 14.02
C GLY A 65 -8.13 14.91 13.38
N GLY A 66 -7.27 15.11 12.39
CA GLY A 66 -6.54 14.04 11.68
C GLY A 66 -7.26 13.53 10.44
N MET A 67 -6.59 12.61 9.76
CA MET A 67 -6.98 12.18 8.41
C MET A 67 -8.33 11.48 8.35
N LYS A 68 -8.62 10.62 9.33
CA LYS A 68 -9.90 9.89 9.37
C LYS A 68 -11.10 10.82 9.57
N LYS A 69 -10.96 11.86 10.40
CA LYS A 69 -12.00 12.90 10.53
C LYS A 69 -12.10 13.75 9.28
N TYR A 70 -10.95 14.16 8.71
CA TYR A 70 -10.91 14.95 7.49
C TYR A 70 -11.60 14.26 6.32
N MET A 71 -11.42 12.94 6.17
CA MET A 71 -12.06 12.13 5.14
C MET A 71 -13.42 11.54 5.56
N ASN A 72 -13.88 11.77 6.79
CA ASN A 72 -15.07 11.12 7.37
C ASN A 72 -15.01 9.58 7.26
N TRP A 73 -13.86 8.98 7.56
CA TRP A 73 -13.62 7.55 7.40
C TRP A 73 -13.59 6.81 8.74
N PRO A 74 -14.46 5.80 8.94
CA PRO A 74 -14.52 5.05 10.20
C PRO A 74 -13.52 3.88 10.27
N GLY A 75 -13.01 3.41 9.13
CA GLY A 75 -12.13 2.25 9.02
C GLY A 75 -10.67 2.54 9.39
N PHE A 76 -9.77 1.67 8.93
CA PHE A 76 -8.34 1.82 9.15
C PHE A 76 -7.71 2.82 8.18
N ALA A 77 -6.60 3.41 8.61
CA ALA A 77 -5.76 4.26 7.76
C ALA A 77 -4.28 3.95 8.03
N ILE A 78 -3.53 3.73 6.97
CA ILE A 78 -2.06 3.60 7.01
C ILE A 78 -1.46 4.89 6.45
N SER A 79 -0.41 5.38 7.07
CA SER A 79 0.44 6.40 6.49
C SER A 79 1.76 5.78 6.06
N ASP A 80 2.07 5.87 4.77
CA ASP A 80 3.41 5.61 4.26
C ASP A 80 4.41 6.60 4.86
N SER A 81 5.71 6.31 4.77
CA SER A 81 6.77 7.20 5.27
C SER A 81 6.83 8.56 4.56
N GLY A 82 6.34 8.65 3.33
CA GLY A 82 6.49 9.79 2.44
C GLY A 82 7.83 9.83 1.70
N GLY A 83 8.74 8.92 2.04
CA GLY A 83 10.10 8.88 1.47
C GLY A 83 10.13 8.35 0.04
N TRP A 84 9.38 7.32 -0.27
CA TRP A 84 9.45 6.65 -1.58
C TRP A 84 9.30 7.62 -2.77
N GLN A 85 8.35 8.55 -2.72
CA GLN A 85 8.17 9.54 -3.78
C GLN A 85 9.36 10.50 -3.90
N LEU A 86 9.86 11.03 -2.79
CA LEU A 86 11.02 11.91 -2.77
C LEU A 86 12.25 11.21 -3.31
N LEU A 87 12.54 10.02 -2.80
CA LEU A 87 13.69 9.21 -3.17
C LEU A 87 13.62 8.82 -4.65
N SER A 88 12.48 8.36 -5.14
CA SER A 88 12.31 7.96 -6.54
C SER A 88 12.52 9.11 -7.51
N LEU A 89 12.12 10.34 -7.16
CA LEU A 89 12.37 11.54 -7.95
C LEU A 89 13.87 11.88 -7.97
N ILE A 90 14.54 11.86 -6.80
CA ILE A 90 15.96 12.18 -6.67
C ILE A 90 16.85 11.13 -7.35
N TYR A 91 16.51 9.84 -7.24
CA TYR A 91 17.25 8.78 -7.95
C TYR A 91 17.13 8.88 -9.47
N LYS A 92 15.98 9.35 -9.97
CA LYS A 92 15.77 9.59 -11.41
C LYS A 92 16.47 10.87 -11.89
N ASN A 93 16.47 11.91 -11.09
CA ASN A 93 17.05 13.19 -11.44
C ASN A 93 17.56 13.94 -10.18
N LYS A 94 18.88 14.03 -10.05
CA LYS A 94 19.55 14.69 -8.92
C LYS A 94 19.25 16.19 -8.79
N SER A 95 18.67 16.83 -9.82
CA SER A 95 18.23 18.23 -9.70
C SER A 95 17.05 18.43 -8.75
N PHE A 96 16.31 17.35 -8.39
CA PHE A 96 15.22 17.40 -7.41
C PHE A 96 15.70 17.43 -5.96
N GLY A 97 16.95 16.99 -5.69
CA GLY A 97 17.46 16.96 -4.33
C GLY A 97 18.67 16.06 -4.16
N LYS A 98 18.99 15.77 -2.92
CA LYS A 98 20.05 14.85 -2.52
C LYS A 98 19.62 13.98 -1.35
N ILE A 99 20.19 12.79 -1.25
CA ILE A 99 20.00 11.85 -0.15
C ILE A 99 21.29 11.85 0.65
N THR A 100 21.21 12.18 1.93
CA THR A 100 22.31 12.15 2.87
C THR A 100 22.14 11.00 3.86
N ASP A 101 23.09 10.79 4.76
CA ASP A 101 22.91 9.82 5.84
C ASP A 101 21.92 10.34 6.89
N ASP A 102 21.73 11.65 6.98
CA ASP A 102 20.87 12.29 7.95
C ASP A 102 19.43 12.46 7.48
N ASP A 103 19.21 12.79 6.19
CA ASP A 103 17.91 13.16 5.66
C ASP A 103 17.82 13.10 4.13
N VAL A 104 16.64 13.38 3.62
CA VAL A 104 16.37 13.67 2.22
C VAL A 104 16.19 15.17 2.07
N VAL A 105 17.13 15.83 1.36
CA VAL A 105 17.01 17.25 1.02
C VAL A 105 16.40 17.36 -0.36
N PHE A 106 15.26 18.02 -0.48
CA PHE A 106 14.64 18.25 -1.79
C PHE A 106 14.46 19.74 -2.08
N PHE A 107 14.58 20.09 -3.36
CA PHE A 107 14.50 21.44 -3.85
C PHE A 107 13.09 21.74 -4.34
N LYS A 108 12.47 22.79 -3.83
CA LYS A 108 11.19 23.29 -4.30
C LYS A 108 11.37 24.69 -4.83
N SER A 109 11.00 24.90 -6.09
CA SER A 109 10.91 26.24 -6.65
C SER A 109 9.53 26.79 -6.34
N SER A 110 9.46 27.96 -5.70
CA SER A 110 8.25 28.73 -5.50
C SER A 110 8.58 30.18 -5.77
N MET A 111 7.93 30.81 -6.74
CA MET A 111 8.14 32.21 -7.11
C MET A 111 9.61 32.61 -7.40
N GLY A 112 10.36 31.72 -8.08
CA GLY A 112 11.75 32.03 -8.44
C GLY A 112 12.81 31.72 -7.36
N GLU A 113 12.41 31.47 -6.12
CA GLU A 113 13.34 31.07 -5.06
C GLU A 113 13.45 29.55 -4.93
N LYS A 114 14.67 29.02 -5.00
CA LYS A 114 14.94 27.61 -4.65
C LYS A 114 15.09 27.50 -3.14
N LYS A 115 14.12 26.87 -2.47
CA LYS A 115 14.21 26.54 -1.05
C LYS A 115 14.55 25.08 -0.85
N ASN A 116 15.50 24.81 0.06
CA ASN A 116 15.84 23.47 0.50
C ASN A 116 14.88 23.03 1.60
N TYR A 117 14.26 21.88 1.41
CA TYR A 117 13.41 21.25 2.41
C TYR A 117 14.08 19.99 2.93
N HIS A 118 14.21 19.91 4.25
CA HIS A 118 14.78 18.76 4.93
C HIS A 118 13.69 17.80 5.40
N PHE A 119 13.76 16.57 4.94
CA PHE A 119 12.83 15.51 5.27
C PHE A 119 13.59 14.37 5.98
N SER A 120 13.71 14.51 7.31
CA SER A 120 14.41 13.56 8.17
C SER A 120 13.49 12.43 8.65
N PRO A 121 14.06 11.34 9.19
CA PRO A 121 13.28 10.28 9.86
C PRO A 121 12.35 10.83 10.93
N GLU A 122 12.79 11.77 11.75
CA GLU A 122 12.00 12.41 12.80
C GLU A 122 10.84 13.22 12.20
N LYS A 123 11.10 13.93 11.11
CA LYS A 123 10.08 14.73 10.42
C LYS A 123 9.00 13.84 9.82
N SER A 124 9.38 12.71 9.23
CA SER A 124 8.43 11.71 8.72
C SER A 124 7.50 11.22 9.82
N ILE A 125 8.04 10.78 10.96
CA ILE A 125 7.24 10.33 12.10
C ILE A 125 6.33 11.44 12.65
N GLN A 126 6.83 12.67 12.82
CA GLN A 126 6.02 13.80 13.29
C GLN A 126 4.82 14.08 12.38
N ILE A 127 5.02 14.00 11.06
CA ILE A 127 3.96 14.20 10.08
C ILE A 127 2.92 13.08 10.19
N GLN A 128 3.33 11.82 10.18
CA GLN A 128 2.45 10.67 10.29
C GLN A 128 1.63 10.69 11.61
N MET A 129 2.28 11.06 12.71
CA MET A 129 1.60 11.25 14.01
C MET A 129 0.58 12.39 13.99
N ASN A 130 0.79 13.44 13.17
CA ASN A 130 -0.18 14.53 12.98
C ASN A 130 -1.32 14.14 12.05
N LEU A 131 -1.11 13.22 11.10
CA LEU A 131 -2.17 12.62 10.31
C LEU A 131 -3.11 11.74 11.13
N GLY A 132 -2.63 11.17 12.26
CA GLY A 132 -3.44 10.39 13.18
C GLY A 132 -3.86 9.02 12.68
N THR A 133 -3.11 8.44 11.75
CA THR A 133 -3.36 7.11 11.17
C THR A 133 -3.17 5.98 12.19
N ASP A 134 -3.61 4.79 11.85
CA ASP A 134 -3.58 3.61 12.73
C ASP A 134 -2.25 2.86 12.64
N ILE A 135 -1.63 2.89 11.47
CA ILE A 135 -0.28 2.34 11.22
C ILE A 135 0.57 3.44 10.59
N ILE A 136 1.82 3.53 11.02
CA ILE A 136 2.84 4.43 10.47
C ILE A 136 4.08 3.63 10.07
N ILE A 137 4.80 4.10 9.05
CA ILE A 137 5.93 3.38 8.47
C ILE A 137 7.20 4.20 8.65
N CYS A 138 8.29 3.54 9.06
CA CYS A 138 9.60 4.18 9.16
C CYS A 138 10.08 4.66 7.80
N LEU A 139 10.75 5.81 7.78
CA LEU A 139 11.45 6.26 6.60
C LEU A 139 12.58 5.28 6.27
N ASP A 140 12.63 4.84 5.02
CA ASP A 140 13.62 3.92 4.47
C ASP A 140 14.22 4.49 3.19
N ASP A 141 15.42 4.06 2.84
CA ASP A 141 16.06 4.41 1.58
C ASP A 141 15.84 3.31 0.56
N CYS A 142 14.98 3.57 -0.42
CA CYS A 142 14.57 2.64 -1.46
C CYS A 142 15.16 3.05 -2.82
N PRO A 143 16.34 2.55 -3.21
CA PRO A 143 16.93 2.83 -4.52
C PRO A 143 16.15 2.16 -5.65
N GLY A 144 16.37 2.63 -6.89
CA GLY A 144 15.75 2.05 -8.07
C GLY A 144 16.12 0.57 -8.27
N LYS A 145 15.32 -0.15 -9.05
CA LYS A 145 15.52 -1.59 -9.32
C LYS A 145 16.89 -1.92 -9.94
N ASP A 146 17.45 -0.97 -10.70
CA ASP A 146 18.72 -1.14 -11.42
C ASP A 146 19.94 -0.66 -10.60
N ALA A 147 19.75 -0.39 -9.30
CA ALA A 147 20.81 0.08 -8.42
C ALA A 147 21.89 -1.00 -8.23
N GLY A 148 23.16 -0.58 -8.37
CA GLY A 148 24.32 -1.45 -8.17
C GLY A 148 24.50 -1.88 -6.70
N LYS A 149 25.24 -2.95 -6.45
CA LYS A 149 25.46 -3.55 -5.13
C LYS A 149 25.91 -2.53 -4.07
N LYS A 150 26.90 -1.69 -4.39
CA LYS A 150 27.39 -0.63 -3.47
C LYS A 150 26.28 0.32 -3.03
N GLN A 151 25.37 0.70 -3.93
CA GLN A 151 24.26 1.57 -3.61
C GLN A 151 23.23 0.87 -2.73
N ILE A 152 22.95 -0.41 -2.99
CA ILE A 152 22.05 -1.24 -2.16
C ILE A 152 22.65 -1.41 -0.74
N GLU A 153 23.96 -1.64 -0.61
CA GLU A 153 24.64 -1.70 0.69
C GLU A 153 24.52 -0.40 1.47
N LEU A 154 24.75 0.75 0.82
CA LEU A 154 24.60 2.06 1.43
C LEU A 154 23.16 2.35 1.85
N SER A 155 22.19 2.08 0.98
CA SER A 155 20.79 2.29 1.29
C SER A 155 20.30 1.38 2.43
N THR A 156 20.79 0.14 2.49
CA THR A 156 20.48 -0.79 3.59
C THR A 156 21.02 -0.25 4.92
N LYS A 157 22.28 0.20 4.95
CA LYS A 157 22.88 0.83 6.15
C LYS A 157 22.09 2.06 6.60
N ARG A 158 21.72 2.93 5.65
CA ARG A 158 20.93 4.14 5.90
C ARG A 158 19.55 3.80 6.43
N THR A 159 18.86 2.84 5.82
CA THR A 159 17.54 2.36 6.29
C THR A 159 17.57 1.92 7.74
N ILE A 160 18.58 1.14 8.16
CA ILE A 160 18.74 0.70 9.56
C ILE A 160 18.95 1.91 10.49
N ALA A 161 19.82 2.84 10.12
CA ALA A 161 20.09 4.04 10.92
C ALA A 161 18.84 4.94 11.04
N TRP A 162 18.12 5.13 9.94
CA TRP A 162 16.88 5.91 9.92
C TRP A 162 15.76 5.24 10.70
N ALA A 163 15.61 3.93 10.63
CA ALA A 163 14.61 3.20 11.41
C ALA A 163 14.84 3.38 12.93
N LYS A 164 16.10 3.35 13.40
CA LYS A 164 16.45 3.65 14.80
C LYS A 164 16.00 5.06 15.20
N ARG A 165 16.28 6.06 14.37
CA ARG A 165 15.86 7.45 14.60
C ARG A 165 14.34 7.61 14.58
N CYS A 166 13.65 6.93 13.64
CA CYS A 166 12.19 6.87 13.61
C CYS A 166 11.63 6.31 14.91
N LYS A 167 12.20 5.20 15.43
CA LYS A 167 11.77 4.59 16.69
C LYS A 167 11.93 5.54 17.87
N ILE A 168 13.07 6.21 17.99
CA ILE A 168 13.34 7.19 19.06
C ILE A 168 12.31 8.33 18.99
N GLU A 169 12.10 8.93 17.83
CA GLU A 169 11.12 10.02 17.66
C GLU A 169 9.69 9.53 17.93
N TYR A 170 9.34 8.32 17.49
CA TYR A 170 8.04 7.74 17.76
C TYR A 170 7.77 7.63 19.28
N LEU A 171 8.72 7.08 20.04
CA LEU A 171 8.58 6.96 21.49
C LEU A 171 8.44 8.35 22.17
N LYS A 172 9.22 9.34 21.70
CA LYS A 172 9.10 10.72 22.13
C LYS A 172 7.70 11.30 21.87
N GLN A 173 7.14 11.03 20.67
CA GLN A 173 5.78 11.48 20.31
C GLN A 173 4.71 10.78 21.15
N ILE A 174 4.84 9.46 21.41
CA ILE A 174 3.94 8.71 22.29
C ILE A 174 3.91 9.33 23.70
N LYS A 175 5.10 9.56 24.29
CA LYS A 175 5.22 10.22 25.61
C LYS A 175 4.61 11.63 25.60
N LYS A 176 4.97 12.48 24.63
CA LYS A 176 4.47 13.85 24.48
C LYS A 176 2.94 13.92 24.36
N ARG A 177 2.33 12.97 23.68
CA ARG A 177 0.87 12.90 23.45
C ARG A 177 0.13 12.08 24.51
N LYS A 178 0.83 11.55 25.51
CA LYS A 178 0.29 10.70 26.58
C LYS A 178 -0.53 9.52 26.04
N LEU A 179 -0.05 8.87 24.95
CA LEU A 179 -0.74 7.74 24.34
C LEU A 179 -0.41 6.45 25.10
N SER A 180 -1.43 5.66 25.43
CA SER A 180 -1.26 4.32 25.97
C SER A 180 -0.93 3.31 24.87
N LEU A 181 -0.47 2.10 25.25
CA LEU A 181 -0.24 1.00 24.32
C LEU A 181 -1.49 0.65 23.48
N LYS A 182 -2.68 0.80 24.06
CA LYS A 182 -3.96 0.52 23.37
C LYS A 182 -4.34 1.60 22.35
N ASN A 183 -3.88 2.85 22.53
CA ASN A 183 -4.30 4.01 21.74
C ASN A 183 -3.22 4.54 20.76
N ARG A 184 -2.01 4.00 20.81
CA ARG A 184 -0.93 4.39 19.91
C ARG A 184 -1.11 3.77 18.51
N PRO A 185 -0.62 4.40 17.44
CA PRO A 185 -0.49 3.73 16.16
C PRO A 185 0.57 2.62 16.24
N LEU A 186 0.45 1.58 15.42
CA LEU A 186 1.55 0.65 15.20
C LEU A 186 2.63 1.32 14.36
N ILE A 187 3.90 0.99 14.65
CA ILE A 187 5.04 1.43 13.83
C ILE A 187 5.69 0.23 13.16
N LEU A 188 5.80 0.28 11.83
CA LEU A 188 6.42 -0.75 11.02
C LEU A 188 7.75 -0.27 10.45
N ALA A 189 8.77 -1.15 10.49
CA ALA A 189 10.04 -0.91 9.80
C ALA A 189 10.06 -1.62 8.44
N VAL A 190 10.89 -1.14 7.52
CA VAL A 190 10.96 -1.65 6.15
C VAL A 190 12.27 -2.38 5.92
N ILE A 191 12.20 -3.64 5.47
CA ILE A 191 13.37 -4.45 5.14
C ILE A 191 13.86 -4.08 3.75
N GLN A 192 15.05 -3.48 3.67
CA GLN A 192 15.76 -3.18 2.42
C GLN A 192 16.93 -4.16 2.19
N GLY A 193 17.53 -4.16 0.98
CA GLY A 193 18.65 -5.05 0.64
C GLY A 193 18.63 -5.51 -0.83
N GLY A 194 17.71 -4.99 -1.66
CA GLY A 194 17.58 -5.34 -3.08
C GLY A 194 17.37 -6.84 -3.28
N GLN A 195 18.05 -7.42 -4.26
CA GLN A 195 18.07 -8.85 -4.55
C GLN A 195 19.07 -9.65 -3.68
N TYR A 196 19.83 -8.99 -2.77
CA TYR A 196 20.89 -9.64 -2.01
C TYR A 196 20.38 -10.19 -0.68
N LYS A 197 20.23 -11.51 -0.57
CA LYS A 197 19.70 -12.20 0.63
C LYS A 197 20.50 -11.88 1.90
N ASN A 198 21.83 -11.78 1.81
CA ASN A 198 22.69 -11.41 2.95
C ASN A 198 22.40 -10.00 3.46
N LEU A 199 22.15 -9.03 2.58
CA LEU A 199 21.78 -7.67 2.97
C LEU A 199 20.36 -7.62 3.55
N ARG A 200 19.42 -8.37 2.98
CA ARG A 200 18.05 -8.53 3.51
C ARG A 200 18.08 -9.11 4.92
N LYS A 201 18.86 -10.20 5.13
CA LYS A 201 19.02 -10.79 6.45
C LYS A 201 19.65 -9.81 7.43
N LYS A 202 20.74 -9.14 7.06
CA LYS A 202 21.37 -8.12 7.90
C LYS A 202 20.39 -7.02 8.29
N CYS A 203 19.60 -6.52 7.33
CA CYS A 203 18.59 -5.50 7.60
C CYS A 203 17.53 -6.02 8.59
N ALA A 204 17.01 -7.22 8.35
CA ALA A 204 16.02 -7.84 9.24
C ALA A 204 16.57 -8.01 10.66
N ASP A 205 17.75 -8.61 10.82
CA ASP A 205 18.38 -8.85 12.13
C ASP A 205 18.55 -7.53 12.92
N GLU A 206 19.04 -6.47 12.29
CA GLU A 206 19.24 -5.19 12.97
C GLU A 206 17.90 -4.50 13.31
N LEU A 207 16.90 -4.57 12.43
CA LEU A 207 15.58 -4.02 12.71
C LEU A 207 14.84 -4.80 13.81
N LEU A 208 15.05 -6.12 13.89
CA LEU A 208 14.51 -6.95 14.98
C LEU A 208 15.10 -6.57 16.34
N LYS A 209 16.41 -6.24 16.41
CA LYS A 209 17.05 -5.75 17.64
C LYS A 209 16.47 -4.42 18.12
N ILE A 210 16.08 -3.53 17.21
CA ILE A 210 15.44 -2.25 17.54
C ILE A 210 14.01 -2.48 18.04
N GLY A 211 13.30 -3.45 17.46
CA GLY A 211 11.95 -3.86 17.85
C GLY A 211 10.84 -2.94 17.30
N PHE A 212 9.98 -3.47 16.44
CA PHE A 212 8.85 -2.80 15.83
C PHE A 212 7.58 -3.64 15.97
N ASP A 213 6.42 -3.05 15.68
CA ASP A 213 5.13 -3.75 15.76
C ASP A 213 4.83 -4.60 14.52
N GLY A 214 5.69 -4.53 13.51
CA GLY A 214 5.61 -5.30 12.27
C GLY A 214 6.68 -4.86 11.27
N TYR A 215 6.76 -5.56 10.13
CA TYR A 215 7.82 -5.35 9.16
C TYR A 215 7.29 -5.33 7.73
N GLY A 216 7.80 -4.40 6.93
CA GLY A 216 7.46 -4.25 5.52
C GLY A 216 8.52 -4.85 4.59
N LEU A 217 8.09 -5.45 3.49
CA LEU A 217 8.92 -5.79 2.35
C LEU A 217 9.17 -4.51 1.55
N GLY A 218 10.38 -3.98 1.57
CA GLY A 218 10.75 -2.77 0.83
C GLY A 218 11.47 -3.04 -0.47
N GLY A 219 11.35 -2.09 -1.39
CA GLY A 219 12.07 -2.09 -2.65
C GLY A 219 11.54 -3.09 -3.68
N TRP A 220 12.28 -3.18 -4.79
CA TRP A 220 11.93 -4.03 -5.92
C TRP A 220 12.53 -5.42 -5.70
N VAL A 221 11.68 -6.41 -5.43
CA VAL A 221 12.08 -7.82 -5.34
C VAL A 221 11.50 -8.56 -6.54
N THR A 222 12.11 -8.32 -7.69
CA THR A 222 11.73 -8.95 -8.97
C THR A 222 12.90 -9.74 -9.54
N ASP A 223 12.59 -10.79 -10.27
CA ASP A 223 13.54 -11.56 -11.05
C ASP A 223 14.00 -10.79 -12.30
N LYS A 224 14.87 -11.43 -13.10
CA LYS A 224 15.38 -10.87 -14.37
C LYS A 224 14.29 -10.59 -15.41
N THR A 225 13.12 -11.25 -15.30
CA THR A 225 11.96 -11.05 -16.19
C THR A 225 11.03 -9.94 -15.72
N GLY A 226 11.31 -9.34 -14.55
CA GLY A 226 10.45 -8.33 -13.92
C GLY A 226 9.28 -8.90 -13.14
N LYS A 227 9.18 -10.22 -13.01
CA LYS A 227 8.19 -10.87 -12.13
C LYS A 227 8.67 -10.87 -10.68
N ILE A 228 7.74 -10.96 -9.75
CA ILE A 228 8.04 -11.07 -8.31
C ILE A 228 8.92 -12.31 -8.06
N ASP A 229 10.05 -12.12 -7.37
CA ASP A 229 10.94 -13.20 -6.93
C ASP A 229 10.43 -13.81 -5.62
N LEU A 230 9.54 -14.78 -5.75
CA LEU A 230 8.94 -15.48 -4.60
C LEU A 230 9.98 -16.18 -3.71
N ASN A 231 11.13 -16.60 -4.28
CA ASN A 231 12.19 -17.26 -3.52
C ASN A 231 12.87 -16.28 -2.54
N THR A 232 13.24 -15.10 -3.02
CA THR A 232 13.82 -14.05 -2.16
C THR A 232 12.79 -13.51 -1.17
N ILE A 233 11.55 -13.31 -1.59
CA ILE A 233 10.46 -12.84 -0.71
C ILE A 233 10.16 -13.86 0.39
N GLY A 234 10.08 -15.15 0.05
CA GLY A 234 9.90 -16.22 1.04
C GLY A 234 11.08 -16.34 2.02
N PHE A 235 12.31 -16.12 1.54
CA PHE A 235 13.47 -16.02 2.42
C PHE A 235 13.34 -14.87 3.44
N ILE A 236 12.93 -13.68 2.98
CA ILE A 236 12.72 -12.51 3.85
C ILE A 236 11.63 -12.80 4.88
N SER A 237 10.51 -13.39 4.45
CA SER A 237 9.41 -13.74 5.37
C SER A 237 9.89 -14.67 6.51
N LYS A 238 10.76 -15.65 6.20
CA LYS A 238 11.34 -16.57 7.18
C LYS A 238 12.33 -15.90 8.14
N CYS A 239 12.88 -14.74 7.80
CA CYS A 239 13.71 -13.95 8.70
C CYS A 239 12.91 -13.17 9.75
N LEU A 240 11.58 -13.12 9.62
CA LEU A 240 10.69 -12.30 10.44
C LEU A 240 9.79 -13.17 11.32
N PRO A 241 9.44 -12.71 12.54
CA PRO A 241 8.52 -13.43 13.43
C PRO A 241 7.15 -13.67 12.82
N ASP A 242 6.56 -14.83 13.04
CA ASP A 242 5.23 -15.17 12.51
C ASP A 242 4.09 -14.52 13.30
N ASN A 243 4.35 -14.08 14.53
CA ASN A 243 3.38 -13.39 15.39
C ASN A 243 3.33 -11.87 15.19
N LEU A 244 4.02 -11.33 14.20
CA LEU A 244 3.99 -9.90 13.85
C LEU A 244 3.52 -9.69 12.42
N PRO A 245 2.76 -8.60 12.14
CA PRO A 245 2.31 -8.27 10.80
C PRO A 245 3.46 -8.10 9.81
N LYS A 246 3.35 -8.74 8.65
CA LYS A 246 4.26 -8.61 7.51
C LYS A 246 3.53 -7.88 6.39
N PHE A 247 4.07 -6.76 5.94
CA PHE A 247 3.45 -5.88 4.96
C PHE A 247 4.18 -5.95 3.61
N ALA A 248 3.50 -6.34 2.55
CA ALA A 248 3.99 -6.35 1.19
C ALA A 248 3.72 -4.99 0.51
N LEU A 249 4.60 -4.01 0.75
CA LEU A 249 4.45 -2.64 0.27
C LEU A 249 4.39 -2.56 -1.26
N GLY A 250 3.32 -1.96 -1.80
CA GLY A 250 3.13 -1.76 -3.23
C GLY A 250 2.80 -3.02 -4.04
N VAL A 251 2.62 -4.17 -3.39
CA VAL A 251 2.26 -5.43 -4.04
C VAL A 251 0.76 -5.56 -4.16
N GLY A 252 0.26 -5.72 -5.39
CA GLY A 252 -1.19 -5.75 -5.54
C GLY A 252 -1.73 -6.30 -6.85
N TYR A 253 -0.97 -7.04 -7.66
CA TYR A 253 -1.63 -7.92 -8.62
C TYR A 253 -2.34 -9.04 -7.87
N PRO A 254 -3.58 -9.41 -8.26
CA PRO A 254 -4.37 -10.39 -7.51
C PRO A 254 -3.65 -11.73 -7.28
N GLN A 255 -2.89 -12.22 -8.27
CA GLN A 255 -2.12 -13.45 -8.13
C GLN A 255 -0.96 -13.27 -7.13
N ASP A 256 -0.29 -12.12 -7.12
CA ASP A 256 0.80 -11.83 -6.19
C ASP A 256 0.31 -11.78 -4.74
N ILE A 257 -0.90 -11.25 -4.51
CA ILE A 257 -1.54 -11.26 -3.19
C ILE A 257 -1.73 -12.70 -2.70
N ILE A 258 -2.23 -13.60 -3.56
CA ILE A 258 -2.38 -15.03 -3.23
C ILE A 258 -1.03 -15.64 -2.85
N ASP A 259 -0.02 -15.44 -3.71
CA ASP A 259 1.28 -16.08 -3.55
C ASP A 259 2.04 -15.55 -2.32
N LEU A 260 1.95 -14.25 -2.04
CA LEU A 260 2.57 -13.69 -0.84
C LEU A 260 1.79 -14.02 0.45
N THR A 261 0.48 -14.18 0.38
CA THR A 261 -0.30 -14.72 1.52
C THR A 261 0.18 -16.11 1.91
N LYS A 262 0.47 -17.00 0.95
CA LYS A 262 1.08 -18.33 1.20
C LYS A 262 2.46 -18.22 1.84
N LEU A 263 3.19 -17.13 1.60
CA LEU A 263 4.50 -16.85 2.19
C LEU A 263 4.41 -16.14 3.55
N GLY A 264 3.19 -15.95 4.10
CA GLY A 264 2.98 -15.36 5.42
C GLY A 264 2.95 -13.84 5.43
N TYR A 265 2.66 -13.16 4.31
CA TYR A 265 2.36 -11.74 4.29
C TYR A 265 0.89 -11.47 4.59
N HIS A 266 0.62 -10.38 5.32
CA HIS A 266 -0.67 -10.08 5.94
C HIS A 266 -1.32 -8.83 5.38
N ILE A 267 -0.53 -7.80 5.06
CA ILE A 267 -1.00 -6.49 4.62
C ILE A 267 -0.52 -6.22 3.20
N PHE A 268 -1.42 -5.73 2.36
CA PHE A 268 -1.17 -5.44 0.94
C PHE A 268 -1.70 -4.05 0.60
N ASP A 269 -0.99 -3.33 -0.26
CA ASP A 269 -1.46 -2.07 -0.83
C ASP A 269 -1.01 -1.91 -2.27
N CYS A 270 -1.81 -1.24 -3.08
CA CYS A 270 -1.37 -0.74 -4.36
C CYS A 270 -2.39 0.20 -5.01
N VAL A 271 -1.92 0.93 -6.03
CA VAL A 271 -2.76 1.77 -6.88
C VAL A 271 -3.43 0.99 -8.02
N ILE A 272 -3.03 -0.27 -8.25
CA ILE A 272 -3.39 -1.05 -9.45
C ILE A 272 -4.89 -1.09 -9.71
N PRO A 273 -5.78 -1.56 -8.81
CA PRO A 273 -7.20 -1.70 -9.16
C PRO A 273 -7.85 -0.37 -9.49
N THR A 274 -7.51 0.71 -8.81
CA THR A 274 -8.09 2.04 -9.04
C THR A 274 -7.50 2.70 -10.28
N ARG A 275 -6.19 2.55 -10.52
CA ARG A 275 -5.53 3.06 -11.73
C ARG A 275 -6.02 2.34 -12.97
N ASP A 276 -6.01 1.02 -12.94
CA ASP A 276 -6.40 0.18 -14.07
C ASP A 276 -7.85 0.42 -14.48
N ALA A 277 -8.75 0.56 -13.51
CA ALA A 277 -10.15 0.91 -13.77
C ALA A 277 -10.29 2.19 -14.59
N ARG A 278 -9.57 3.26 -14.20
CA ARG A 278 -9.58 4.54 -14.93
C ARG A 278 -8.91 4.44 -16.31
N HIS A 279 -8.03 3.46 -16.49
CA HIS A 279 -7.38 3.16 -17.77
C HIS A 279 -8.06 2.00 -18.52
N LYS A 280 -9.36 1.78 -18.29
CA LYS A 280 -10.21 0.84 -19.02
C LYS A 280 -9.76 -0.62 -18.91
N ARG A 281 -9.14 -1.01 -17.79
CA ARG A 281 -8.75 -2.38 -17.50
C ARG A 281 -9.42 -2.86 -16.22
N LEU A 282 -10.41 -3.76 -16.36
CA LEU A 282 -11.10 -4.37 -15.25
C LEU A 282 -10.65 -5.82 -15.08
N TYR A 283 -10.69 -6.29 -13.84
CA TYR A 283 -10.38 -7.68 -13.50
C TYR A 283 -11.68 -8.46 -13.41
N THR A 284 -11.69 -9.69 -13.91
CA THR A 284 -12.84 -10.60 -13.79
C THR A 284 -12.39 -11.98 -13.35
N TRP A 285 -13.25 -12.68 -12.65
CA TRP A 285 -13.02 -14.07 -12.29
C TRP A 285 -13.15 -14.96 -13.54
N ALA A 286 -12.16 -15.83 -13.77
CA ALA A 286 -12.18 -16.79 -14.86
C ALA A 286 -13.07 -18.00 -14.53
N LYS A 287 -13.22 -18.32 -13.25
CA LYS A 287 -14.02 -19.40 -12.67
C LYS A 287 -14.82 -18.86 -11.50
N ASN A 288 -15.85 -19.59 -11.04
CA ASN A 288 -16.58 -19.21 -9.82
C ASN A 288 -15.62 -19.29 -8.61
N PRO A 289 -15.29 -18.15 -7.97
CA PRO A 289 -14.31 -18.13 -6.89
C PRO A 289 -14.78 -18.85 -5.62
N ASP A 290 -16.10 -19.00 -5.41
CA ASP A 290 -16.68 -19.69 -4.25
C ASP A 290 -16.66 -21.22 -4.40
N LYS A 291 -16.36 -21.74 -5.61
CA LYS A 291 -16.33 -23.18 -5.91
C LYS A 291 -14.92 -23.75 -6.10
N VAL A 292 -13.89 -22.96 -5.86
CA VAL A 292 -12.49 -23.38 -6.07
C VAL A 292 -11.64 -23.07 -4.85
N ASN A 293 -10.62 -23.88 -4.59
CA ASN A 293 -9.62 -23.53 -3.59
C ASN A 293 -8.68 -22.47 -4.15
N ILE A 294 -8.83 -21.23 -3.67
CA ILE A 294 -8.12 -20.07 -4.20
C ILE A 294 -6.59 -20.16 -4.03
N LEU A 295 -6.12 -20.90 -3.02
CA LEU A 295 -4.68 -21.10 -2.78
C LEU A 295 -4.04 -22.11 -3.75
N LYS A 296 -4.83 -23.01 -4.34
CA LYS A 296 -4.34 -24.08 -5.23
C LYS A 296 -4.61 -23.79 -6.70
N GLU A 297 -5.62 -22.99 -6.99
CA GLU A 297 -6.11 -22.76 -8.34
C GLU A 297 -5.19 -21.79 -9.10
N LYS A 298 -5.03 -22.02 -10.42
CA LYS A 298 -4.26 -21.19 -11.33
C LYS A 298 -5.18 -20.47 -12.31
N ASN A 299 -4.69 -19.34 -12.87
CA ASN A 299 -5.42 -18.57 -13.90
C ASN A 299 -6.83 -18.14 -13.47
N LEU A 300 -6.96 -17.70 -12.21
CA LEU A 300 -8.22 -17.26 -11.62
C LEU A 300 -8.75 -15.96 -12.20
N PHE A 301 -7.88 -15.15 -12.80
CA PHE A 301 -8.20 -13.79 -13.21
C PHE A 301 -8.07 -13.61 -14.72
N LYS A 302 -8.98 -12.82 -15.30
CA LYS A 302 -8.95 -12.34 -16.68
C LYS A 302 -9.08 -10.82 -16.71
N HIS A 303 -8.63 -10.20 -17.79
CA HIS A 303 -8.84 -8.79 -18.04
C HIS A 303 -10.06 -8.56 -18.94
N PHE A 304 -10.83 -7.55 -18.60
CA PHE A 304 -11.93 -7.03 -19.38
C PHE A 304 -11.63 -5.57 -19.76
N TYR A 305 -11.75 -5.28 -21.06
CA TYR A 305 -11.48 -3.94 -21.62
C TYR A 305 -12.77 -3.38 -22.20
N PRO A 306 -13.48 -2.49 -21.49
CA PRO A 306 -14.83 -2.02 -21.85
C PRO A 306 -14.89 -1.22 -23.16
N ASP A 307 -13.78 -0.68 -23.65
CA ASP A 307 -13.71 0.12 -24.88
C ASP A 307 -13.73 -0.70 -26.17
N LYS A 308 -13.70 -2.03 -26.10
CA LYS A 308 -13.76 -2.91 -27.27
C LYS A 308 -15.14 -2.87 -27.94
N ALA A 309 -15.18 -2.62 -29.25
CA ALA A 309 -16.42 -2.47 -30.04
C ALA A 309 -17.43 -3.62 -29.88
N ARG A 310 -16.95 -4.85 -29.67
CA ARG A 310 -17.80 -6.04 -29.45
C ARG A 310 -18.73 -5.93 -28.22
N TYR A 311 -18.50 -4.97 -27.34
CA TYR A 311 -19.33 -4.76 -26.15
C TYR A 311 -20.42 -3.70 -26.33
N ALA A 312 -20.47 -3.03 -27.48
CA ALA A 312 -21.43 -1.95 -27.74
C ALA A 312 -22.91 -2.36 -27.57
N SER A 313 -23.22 -3.63 -27.76
CA SER A 313 -24.58 -4.21 -27.60
C SER A 313 -24.64 -5.38 -26.61
N ASP A 314 -23.56 -5.66 -25.85
CA ASP A 314 -23.49 -6.80 -24.92
C ASP A 314 -24.28 -6.50 -23.64
N LYS A 315 -25.43 -7.18 -23.46
CA LYS A 315 -26.32 -7.03 -22.31
C LYS A 315 -25.84 -7.73 -21.03
N LYS A 316 -24.75 -8.52 -21.09
CA LYS A 316 -24.22 -9.26 -19.95
C LYS A 316 -23.55 -8.33 -18.94
N PRO A 317 -23.48 -8.70 -17.64
CA PRO A 317 -22.66 -8.01 -16.66
C PRO A 317 -21.17 -8.14 -17.00
N VAL A 318 -20.33 -7.26 -16.45
CA VAL A 318 -18.86 -7.33 -16.64
C VAL A 318 -18.34 -8.68 -16.15
N SER A 319 -18.78 -9.13 -14.98
CA SER A 319 -18.45 -10.44 -14.41
C SER A 319 -19.71 -11.07 -13.80
N GLN A 320 -20.02 -12.31 -14.20
CA GLN A 320 -21.15 -13.06 -13.65
C GLN A 320 -20.95 -13.54 -12.19
N PHE A 321 -19.71 -13.49 -11.71
CA PHE A 321 -19.34 -13.92 -10.35
C PHE A 321 -19.02 -12.72 -9.44
N CYS A 322 -19.51 -11.53 -9.79
CA CYS A 322 -19.25 -10.31 -9.03
C CYS A 322 -20.57 -9.69 -8.56
N ASP A 323 -20.65 -9.39 -7.29
CA ASP A 323 -21.81 -8.81 -6.60
C ASP A 323 -21.75 -7.28 -6.49
N CYS A 324 -20.79 -6.61 -7.16
CA CYS A 324 -20.65 -5.16 -7.09
C CYS A 324 -21.79 -4.43 -7.81
N ARG A 325 -21.99 -3.16 -7.46
CA ARG A 325 -23.02 -2.27 -8.05
C ARG A 325 -22.97 -2.27 -9.58
N LEU A 326 -21.78 -2.27 -10.21
CA LEU A 326 -21.68 -2.32 -11.67
C LEU A 326 -22.28 -3.62 -12.23
N CYS A 327 -21.88 -4.77 -11.71
CA CYS A 327 -22.30 -6.06 -12.25
C CYS A 327 -23.76 -6.41 -11.97
N GLN A 328 -24.35 -5.86 -10.90
CA GLN A 328 -25.75 -6.12 -10.53
C GLN A 328 -26.72 -5.22 -11.31
N ASN A 329 -26.32 -4.01 -11.72
CA ASN A 329 -27.26 -3.03 -12.23
C ASN A 329 -27.00 -2.60 -13.67
N TYR A 330 -25.80 -2.88 -14.24
CA TYR A 330 -25.41 -2.33 -15.53
C TYR A 330 -24.78 -3.38 -16.44
N SER A 331 -25.08 -3.24 -17.75
CA SER A 331 -24.51 -4.09 -18.80
C SER A 331 -23.12 -3.64 -19.25
N ARG A 332 -22.41 -4.53 -19.92
CA ARG A 332 -21.17 -4.21 -20.62
C ARG A 332 -21.37 -3.11 -21.67
N ALA A 333 -22.52 -3.12 -22.36
CA ALA A 333 -22.88 -2.12 -23.36
C ALA A 333 -22.97 -0.73 -22.72
N TYR A 334 -23.62 -0.59 -21.56
CA TYR A 334 -23.72 0.68 -20.88
C TYR A 334 -22.34 1.18 -20.39
N LEU A 335 -21.54 0.30 -19.79
CA LEU A 335 -20.18 0.68 -19.39
C LEU A 335 -19.31 1.06 -20.59
N HIS A 336 -19.43 0.35 -21.72
CA HIS A 336 -18.78 0.71 -22.98
C HIS A 336 -19.16 2.13 -23.42
N HIS A 337 -20.46 2.44 -23.43
CA HIS A 337 -20.98 3.77 -23.77
C HIS A 337 -20.38 4.84 -22.87
N LEU A 338 -20.42 4.68 -21.55
CA LEU A 338 -19.87 5.64 -20.59
C LEU A 338 -18.37 5.93 -20.84
N PHE A 339 -17.58 4.90 -21.14
CA PHE A 339 -16.16 5.09 -21.49
C PHE A 339 -15.96 5.78 -22.83
N LYS A 340 -16.87 5.57 -23.79
CA LYS A 340 -16.81 6.24 -25.11
C LYS A 340 -17.08 7.73 -25.01
N ILE A 341 -18.03 8.14 -24.20
CA ILE A 341 -18.34 9.56 -23.99
C ILE A 341 -17.45 10.23 -22.95
N GLY A 342 -16.57 9.45 -22.25
CA GLY A 342 -15.65 10.00 -21.24
C GLY A 342 -16.32 10.41 -19.93
N ASP A 343 -17.49 9.86 -19.60
CA ASP A 343 -18.23 10.21 -18.40
C ASP A 343 -17.53 9.70 -17.13
N SER A 344 -17.52 10.51 -16.07
CA SER A 344 -16.90 10.17 -14.79
C SER A 344 -17.54 8.95 -14.12
N LEU A 345 -18.81 8.65 -14.40
CA LEU A 345 -19.49 7.45 -13.90
C LEU A 345 -18.82 6.18 -14.39
N ALA A 346 -18.20 6.17 -15.57
CA ALA A 346 -17.41 5.03 -16.05
C ALA A 346 -16.27 4.68 -15.09
N TRP A 347 -15.51 5.69 -14.66
CA TRP A 347 -14.40 5.50 -13.73
C TRP A 347 -14.87 5.07 -12.34
N ARG A 348 -15.98 5.65 -11.85
CA ARG A 348 -16.59 5.28 -10.57
C ARG A 348 -17.01 3.82 -10.56
N LEU A 349 -17.83 3.39 -11.50
CA LEU A 349 -18.33 2.03 -11.60
C LEU A 349 -17.22 0.99 -11.81
N ALA A 350 -16.26 1.30 -12.71
CA ALA A 350 -15.11 0.43 -12.95
C ALA A 350 -14.20 0.29 -11.72
N THR A 351 -14.03 1.38 -10.94
CA THR A 351 -13.21 1.35 -9.71
C THR A 351 -13.91 0.55 -8.61
N ILE A 352 -15.22 0.71 -8.41
CA ILE A 352 -16.03 -0.11 -7.49
C ILE A 352 -15.86 -1.60 -7.84
N HIS A 353 -15.98 -1.94 -9.13
CA HIS A 353 -15.85 -3.32 -9.59
C HIS A 353 -14.47 -3.93 -9.28
N ASN A 354 -13.40 -3.22 -9.64
CA ASN A 354 -12.05 -3.71 -9.38
C ASN A 354 -11.79 -3.86 -7.87
N LEU A 355 -12.20 -2.90 -7.05
CA LEU A 355 -12.03 -2.98 -5.60
C LEU A 355 -12.86 -4.11 -4.99
N ARG A 356 -14.09 -4.34 -5.47
CA ARG A 356 -14.91 -5.47 -4.99
C ARG A 356 -14.28 -6.83 -5.31
N LEU A 357 -13.62 -6.97 -6.46
CA LEU A 357 -12.86 -8.18 -6.77
C LEU A 357 -11.72 -8.40 -5.75
N TYR A 358 -11.01 -7.34 -5.37
CA TYR A 358 -9.92 -7.41 -4.39
C TYR A 358 -10.46 -7.76 -2.99
N THR A 359 -11.55 -7.15 -2.55
CA THR A 359 -12.12 -7.48 -1.24
C THR A 359 -12.69 -8.89 -1.20
N LYS A 360 -13.33 -9.35 -2.29
CA LYS A 360 -13.77 -10.76 -2.42
C LYS A 360 -12.58 -11.72 -2.38
N LEU A 361 -11.46 -11.37 -3.03
CA LEU A 361 -10.21 -12.15 -2.93
C LEU A 361 -9.73 -12.26 -1.48
N ILE A 362 -9.70 -11.14 -0.75
CA ILE A 362 -9.31 -11.10 0.66
C ILE A 362 -10.24 -11.96 1.53
N GLU A 363 -11.56 -11.86 1.35
CA GLU A 363 -12.54 -12.69 2.05
C GLU A 363 -12.29 -14.20 1.85
N LEU A 364 -12.00 -14.60 0.61
CA LEU A 364 -11.71 -15.99 0.27
C LEU A 364 -10.36 -16.44 0.84
N LEU A 365 -9.34 -15.59 0.82
CA LEU A 365 -8.04 -15.90 1.43
C LEU A 365 -8.18 -16.09 2.94
N ARG A 366 -8.93 -15.26 3.65
CA ARG A 366 -9.20 -15.39 5.08
C ARG A 366 -9.80 -16.77 5.41
N LYS A 367 -10.79 -17.24 4.62
CA LYS A 367 -11.40 -18.57 4.78
C LYS A 367 -10.44 -19.74 4.52
N ASN A 368 -9.38 -19.53 3.72
CA ASN A 368 -8.47 -20.61 3.32
C ASN A 368 -7.15 -20.64 4.12
N VAL A 369 -6.84 -19.60 4.90
CA VAL A 369 -5.69 -19.57 5.82
C VAL A 369 -6.09 -19.92 7.26
N GLU A 370 -7.39 -20.21 7.48
CA GLU A 370 -7.91 -20.82 8.70
C GLU A 370 -7.48 -22.28 8.82
#